data_3a105c82b7c65ec87b12f2ae6b152dc9
#
_entry.id   3a105c82b7c65ec87b12f2ae6b152dc9
#
_cell.length_a   1.000
_cell.length_b   1.000
_cell.length_c   1.000
_cell.angle_alpha   90.00
_cell.angle_beta   90.00
_cell.angle_gamma   90.00
#
_symmetry.space_group_name_H-M   'P 1'
#
loop_
_entity.id
_entity.type
_entity.pdbx_description
1 polymer ?
#
loop_
_entity_poly.entity_id
_entity_poly.type
_entity_poly.pdbx_seq_one_letter_code
_entity_poly.pdbx_strand_id
1 'polypeptide(L)'
;MENHRILFNLLFAVLLFLIPGRGMLAEERHEDHEALRALMRTAIEALNSRNLDLLAPSIYSNFVLITVDNQKLTSLDALKNYWNGLFSGDKPLLKQIEVRPKADELTVFLSDTTGVTNGASEDVYHFTDGAVRIMQSRWTVVVQKNNDHWQIARVHFSADITDNPLLEATRRQAYRLVGMAAGAGLVVGIGLMWLLRRRPKPA
;
A
#
# COMPACT_ATOMS: atom_id res chain seq x y z
N MET A 1 36.48 -57.65 -18.81
CA MET A 1 36.47 -56.30 -18.16
C MET A 1 35.74 -55.25 -18.97
N GLU A 2 35.37 -55.46 -20.21
CA GLU A 2 34.65 -54.52 -21.07
C GLU A 2 33.15 -54.44 -20.79
N ASN A 3 32.51 -55.51 -20.41
CA ASN A 3 31.06 -55.54 -20.24
C ASN A 3 30.54 -54.69 -19.04
N HIS A 4 31.36 -54.46 -18.01
CA HIS A 4 30.96 -53.59 -16.87
C HIS A 4 31.00 -52.11 -17.19
N ARG A 5 31.80 -51.65 -18.15
CA ARG A 5 31.87 -50.26 -18.58
C ARG A 5 30.66 -49.86 -19.42
N ILE A 6 30.16 -50.77 -20.25
CA ILE A 6 28.97 -50.53 -21.08
C ILE A 6 27.71 -50.46 -20.23
N LEU A 7 27.59 -51.33 -19.24
CA LEU A 7 26.45 -51.36 -18.30
C LEU A 7 26.39 -50.06 -17.43
N PHE A 8 27.57 -49.60 -16.96
CA PHE A 8 27.66 -48.36 -16.15
C PHE A 8 27.32 -47.09 -16.95
N ASN A 9 27.73 -47.04 -18.20
CA ASN A 9 27.41 -45.92 -19.11
C ASN A 9 25.92 -45.89 -19.52
N LEU A 10 25.29 -47.07 -19.66
CA LEU A 10 23.86 -47.16 -19.95
C LEU A 10 23.02 -46.74 -18.74
N LEU A 11 23.43 -47.13 -17.50
CA LEU A 11 22.73 -46.71 -16.27
C LEU A 11 22.84 -45.19 -16.02
N PHE A 12 23.99 -44.59 -16.33
CA PHE A 12 24.20 -43.15 -16.18
C PHE A 12 23.43 -42.33 -17.23
N ALA A 13 23.25 -42.84 -18.44
CA ALA A 13 22.46 -42.20 -19.50
C ALA A 13 20.94 -42.24 -19.16
N VAL A 14 20.44 -43.27 -18.53
CA VAL A 14 19.02 -43.38 -18.11
C VAL A 14 18.70 -42.48 -16.93
N LEU A 15 19.69 -42.25 -16.02
CA LEU A 15 19.48 -41.33 -14.87
C LEU A 15 19.40 -39.84 -15.28
N LEU A 16 19.97 -39.46 -16.42
CA LEU A 16 19.93 -38.09 -16.94
C LEU A 16 18.59 -37.74 -17.60
N PHE A 17 17.76 -38.73 -17.95
CA PHE A 17 16.44 -38.49 -18.56
C PHE A 17 15.29 -38.40 -17.53
N LEU A 18 15.56 -38.57 -16.22
CA LEU A 18 14.56 -38.52 -15.15
C LEU A 18 14.58 -37.22 -14.34
N ILE A 19 15.35 -36.20 -14.77
CA ILE A 19 15.24 -34.87 -14.20
C ILE A 19 14.10 -34.19 -14.95
N PRO A 20 12.89 -34.02 -14.39
CA PRO A 20 11.88 -33.19 -15.01
C PRO A 20 12.49 -31.80 -15.15
N GLY A 21 12.59 -31.35 -16.39
CA GLY A 21 13.29 -30.11 -16.72
C GLY A 21 12.72 -28.95 -15.91
N ARG A 22 13.59 -28.21 -15.22
CA ARG A 22 13.26 -26.94 -14.59
C ARG A 22 12.53 -25.95 -15.52
N GLY A 23 12.57 -26.19 -16.83
CA GLY A 23 11.84 -25.44 -17.84
C GLY A 23 10.32 -25.63 -17.80
N MET A 24 9.82 -26.82 -17.51
CA MET A 24 8.37 -27.07 -17.44
C MET A 24 7.69 -26.33 -16.27
N LEU A 25 8.35 -26.22 -15.11
CA LEU A 25 7.79 -25.49 -13.95
C LEU A 25 7.72 -23.98 -14.19
N ALA A 26 8.60 -23.41 -15.01
CA ALA A 26 8.57 -21.99 -15.36
C ALA A 26 7.46 -21.67 -16.38
N GLU A 27 7.20 -22.61 -17.31
CA GLU A 27 6.14 -22.47 -18.31
C GLU A 27 4.74 -22.69 -17.68
N GLU A 28 4.63 -23.61 -16.74
CA GLU A 28 3.39 -23.95 -16.03
C GLU A 28 2.85 -22.79 -15.19
N ARG A 29 3.68 -21.82 -14.75
CA ARG A 29 3.27 -20.68 -13.92
C ARG A 29 3.17 -19.38 -14.71
N HIS A 30 3.44 -19.39 -16.01
CA HIS A 30 3.37 -18.16 -16.82
C HIS A 30 1.95 -17.60 -16.87
N GLU A 31 0.94 -18.44 -17.04
CA GLU A 31 -0.46 -18.04 -17.06
C GLU A 31 -0.90 -17.45 -15.70
N ASP A 32 -0.47 -18.05 -14.59
CA ASP A 32 -0.75 -17.55 -13.26
C ASP A 32 -0.15 -16.13 -13.05
N HIS A 33 1.10 -15.92 -13.49
CA HIS A 33 1.73 -14.60 -13.41
C HIS A 33 1.02 -13.56 -14.28
N GLU A 34 0.54 -13.92 -15.47
CA GLU A 34 -0.24 -13.00 -16.32
C GLU A 34 -1.59 -12.68 -15.70
N ALA A 35 -2.28 -13.68 -15.12
CA ALA A 35 -3.52 -13.46 -14.40
C ALA A 35 -3.33 -12.53 -13.20
N LEU A 36 -2.24 -12.68 -12.46
CA LEU A 36 -1.91 -11.80 -11.32
C LEU A 36 -1.54 -10.38 -11.77
N ARG A 37 -0.86 -10.21 -12.91
CA ARG A 37 -0.64 -8.88 -13.50
C ARG A 37 -1.95 -8.22 -13.93
N ALA A 38 -2.88 -8.99 -14.49
CA ALA A 38 -4.21 -8.49 -14.84
C ALA A 38 -4.98 -8.07 -13.58
N LEU A 39 -4.95 -8.89 -12.52
CA LEU A 39 -5.54 -8.56 -11.21
C LEU A 39 -4.99 -7.25 -10.65
N MET A 40 -3.67 -7.04 -10.69
CA MET A 40 -3.03 -5.81 -10.26
C MET A 40 -3.48 -4.60 -11.09
N ARG A 41 -3.57 -4.72 -12.42
CA ARG A 41 -4.09 -3.64 -13.29
C ARG A 41 -5.52 -3.28 -12.94
N THR A 42 -6.40 -4.27 -12.73
CA THR A 42 -7.78 -4.04 -12.30
C THR A 42 -7.84 -3.32 -10.94
N ALA A 43 -6.97 -3.69 -9.99
CA ALA A 43 -6.91 -3.04 -8.70
C ALA A 43 -6.48 -1.56 -8.81
N ILE A 44 -5.47 -1.27 -9.63
CA ILE A 44 -5.01 0.10 -9.89
C ILE A 44 -6.12 0.92 -10.55
N GLU A 45 -6.78 0.38 -11.57
CA GLU A 45 -7.89 1.03 -12.26
C GLU A 45 -9.05 1.33 -11.31
N ALA A 46 -9.47 0.35 -10.50
CA ALA A 46 -10.55 0.50 -9.54
C ALA A 46 -10.30 1.64 -8.54
N LEU A 47 -9.08 1.71 -8.00
CA LEU A 47 -8.68 2.74 -7.05
C LEU A 47 -8.59 4.13 -7.72
N ASN A 48 -7.93 4.24 -8.87
CA ASN A 48 -7.73 5.51 -9.56
C ASN A 48 -9.01 6.07 -10.17
N SER A 49 -9.91 5.22 -10.66
CA SER A 49 -11.24 5.63 -11.16
C SER A 49 -12.29 5.81 -10.06
N ARG A 50 -11.97 5.43 -8.81
CA ARG A 50 -12.91 5.32 -7.68
C ARG A 50 -14.08 4.36 -7.94
N ASN A 51 -13.94 3.46 -8.88
CA ASN A 51 -14.92 2.43 -9.18
C ASN A 51 -14.50 1.11 -8.56
N LEU A 52 -14.66 1.00 -7.24
CA LEU A 52 -14.26 -0.20 -6.49
C LEU A 52 -15.14 -1.42 -6.78
N ASP A 53 -16.25 -1.26 -7.49
CA ASP A 53 -17.06 -2.39 -7.96
C ASP A 53 -16.29 -3.30 -8.94
N LEU A 54 -15.32 -2.76 -9.65
CA LEU A 54 -14.40 -3.54 -10.49
C LEU A 54 -13.65 -4.62 -9.72
N LEU A 55 -13.48 -4.45 -8.40
CA LEU A 55 -12.81 -5.43 -7.54
C LEU A 55 -13.71 -6.58 -7.09
N ALA A 56 -15.03 -6.50 -7.28
CA ALA A 56 -15.97 -7.50 -6.75
C ALA A 56 -15.59 -8.95 -7.10
N PRO A 57 -15.25 -9.31 -8.36
CA PRO A 57 -14.85 -10.67 -8.71
C PRO A 57 -13.44 -11.04 -8.16
N SER A 58 -12.66 -10.05 -7.77
CA SER A 58 -11.25 -10.19 -7.38
C SER A 58 -11.03 -10.25 -5.87
N ILE A 59 -12.09 -10.10 -5.06
CA ILE A 59 -12.00 -10.14 -3.60
C ILE A 59 -12.36 -11.55 -3.13
N TYR A 60 -11.41 -12.15 -2.37
CA TYR A 60 -11.63 -13.46 -1.76
C TYR A 60 -12.66 -13.39 -0.62
N SER A 61 -13.45 -14.44 -0.42
CA SER A 61 -14.55 -14.47 0.56
C SER A 61 -14.12 -14.11 1.98
N ASN A 62 -12.88 -14.43 2.35
CA ASN A 62 -12.31 -14.09 3.66
C ASN A 62 -11.23 -13.00 3.52
N PHE A 63 -11.59 -11.90 2.83
CA PHE A 63 -10.69 -10.77 2.58
C PHE A 63 -10.38 -9.98 3.85
N VAL A 64 -9.13 -9.57 4.00
CA VAL A 64 -8.71 -8.58 5.01
C VAL A 64 -7.68 -7.64 4.42
N LEU A 65 -7.88 -6.35 4.61
CA LEU A 65 -6.92 -5.31 4.29
C LEU A 65 -6.58 -4.51 5.55
N ILE A 66 -5.31 -4.33 5.82
CA ILE A 66 -4.80 -3.39 6.81
C ILE A 66 -4.28 -2.16 6.06
N THR A 67 -4.90 -1.02 6.32
CA THR A 67 -4.54 0.25 5.69
C THR A 67 -3.29 0.87 6.32
N VAL A 68 -2.73 1.86 5.65
CA VAL A 68 -1.55 2.61 6.15
C VAL A 68 -1.83 3.38 7.45
N ASP A 69 -3.09 3.74 7.73
CA ASP A 69 -3.57 4.38 8.95
C ASP A 69 -4.12 3.39 9.99
N ASN A 70 -3.74 2.10 9.86
CA ASN A 70 -4.04 1.02 10.80
C ASN A 70 -5.54 0.65 10.90
N GLN A 71 -6.33 0.88 9.84
CA GLN A 71 -7.71 0.39 9.80
C GLN A 71 -7.72 -1.05 9.30
N LYS A 72 -8.59 -1.89 9.89
CA LYS A 72 -8.84 -3.26 9.43
C LYS A 72 -10.16 -3.31 8.66
N LEU A 73 -10.07 -3.60 7.37
CA LEU A 73 -11.21 -3.73 6.46
C LEU A 73 -11.39 -5.21 6.11
N THR A 74 -12.62 -5.73 6.22
CA THR A 74 -12.90 -7.18 6.05
C THR A 74 -13.89 -7.49 4.93
N SER A 75 -14.27 -6.48 4.15
CA SER A 75 -15.18 -6.65 3.01
C SER A 75 -14.93 -5.57 1.96
N LEU A 76 -15.43 -5.81 0.74
CA LEU A 76 -15.42 -4.80 -0.31
C LEU A 76 -16.22 -3.55 0.08
N ASP A 77 -17.35 -3.69 0.77
CA ASP A 77 -18.14 -2.55 1.22
C ASP A 77 -17.41 -1.72 2.29
N ALA A 78 -16.68 -2.37 3.21
CA ALA A 78 -15.82 -1.67 4.14
C ALA A 78 -14.72 -0.89 3.42
N LEU A 79 -14.12 -1.48 2.36
CA LEU A 79 -13.12 -0.80 1.53
C LEU A 79 -13.74 0.39 0.78
N LYS A 80 -14.93 0.24 0.19
CA LYS A 80 -15.65 1.34 -0.47
C LYS A 80 -15.95 2.49 0.48
N ASN A 81 -16.44 2.19 1.67
CA ASN A 81 -16.76 3.20 2.67
C ASN A 81 -15.51 3.95 3.13
N TYR A 82 -14.43 3.22 3.43
CA TYR A 82 -13.14 3.81 3.78
C TYR A 82 -12.62 4.71 2.66
N TRP A 83 -12.55 4.18 1.43
CA TRP A 83 -12.02 4.91 0.27
C TRP A 83 -12.82 6.17 -0.03
N ASN A 84 -14.16 6.06 -0.08
CA ASN A 84 -15.02 7.20 -0.34
C ASN A 84 -14.97 8.24 0.79
N GLY A 85 -14.76 7.82 2.03
CA GLY A 85 -14.61 8.70 3.17
C GLY A 85 -13.41 9.65 3.07
N LEU A 86 -12.37 9.29 2.32
CA LEU A 86 -11.21 10.16 2.09
C LEU A 86 -11.56 11.40 1.23
N PHE A 87 -12.62 11.31 0.40
CA PHE A 87 -13.00 12.32 -0.59
C PHE A 87 -14.34 13.01 -0.28
N SER A 88 -15.03 12.61 0.79
CA SER A 88 -16.38 13.07 1.12
C SER A 88 -16.48 13.55 2.57
N GLY A 89 -17.64 14.16 2.92
CA GLY A 89 -17.90 14.73 4.24
C GLY A 89 -17.79 16.26 4.26
N ASP A 90 -18.03 16.87 5.41
CA ASP A 90 -18.03 18.34 5.57
C ASP A 90 -16.67 18.97 5.29
N LYS A 91 -15.60 18.23 5.53
CA LYS A 91 -14.21 18.65 5.30
C LYS A 91 -13.41 17.48 4.73
N PRO A 92 -13.60 17.18 3.45
CA PRO A 92 -12.87 16.07 2.82
C PRO A 92 -11.37 16.35 2.87
N LEU A 93 -10.59 15.31 3.17
CA LEU A 93 -9.13 15.41 3.26
C LEU A 93 -8.52 15.57 1.88
N LEU A 94 -9.02 14.81 0.91
CA LEU A 94 -8.42 14.65 -0.40
C LEU A 94 -9.41 15.03 -1.52
N LYS A 95 -8.83 15.54 -2.60
CA LYS A 95 -9.53 15.72 -3.89
C LYS A 95 -9.32 14.50 -4.78
N GLN A 96 -8.10 13.95 -4.77
CA GLN A 96 -7.70 12.83 -5.61
C GLN A 96 -6.53 12.09 -4.98
N ILE A 97 -6.46 10.79 -5.25
CA ILE A 97 -5.27 9.96 -5.09
C ILE A 97 -4.97 9.34 -6.45
N GLU A 98 -3.68 9.32 -6.82
CA GLU A 98 -3.18 8.54 -7.93
C GLU A 98 -2.31 7.43 -7.36
N VAL A 99 -2.81 6.19 -7.42
CA VAL A 99 -2.16 5.00 -6.88
C VAL A 99 -1.19 4.43 -7.92
N ARG A 100 0.07 4.22 -7.53
CA ARG A 100 1.16 3.77 -8.42
C ARG A 100 1.96 2.61 -7.82
N PRO A 101 1.35 1.45 -7.53
CA PRO A 101 2.07 0.33 -6.97
C PRO A 101 2.95 -0.34 -8.02
N LYS A 102 4.08 -0.85 -7.54
CA LYS A 102 5.04 -1.65 -8.32
C LYS A 102 5.45 -2.85 -7.49
N ALA A 103 5.34 -4.05 -8.05
CA ALA A 103 5.87 -5.26 -7.43
C ALA A 103 7.40 -5.26 -7.50
N ASP A 104 8.05 -5.71 -6.45
CA ASP A 104 9.52 -5.85 -6.40
C ASP A 104 9.97 -7.03 -7.27
N GLU A 105 9.18 -8.10 -7.25
CA GLU A 105 9.50 -9.36 -7.91
C GLU A 105 8.22 -10.10 -8.34
N LEU A 106 8.37 -11.22 -9.00
CA LEU A 106 7.26 -12.09 -9.33
C LEU A 106 6.66 -12.69 -8.05
N THR A 107 5.36 -13.00 -8.10
CA THR A 107 4.66 -13.68 -7.00
C THR A 107 5.35 -15.01 -6.66
N VAL A 108 5.64 -15.20 -5.38
CA VAL A 108 6.12 -16.47 -4.85
C VAL A 108 4.91 -17.35 -4.54
N PHE A 109 4.80 -18.48 -5.21
CA PHE A 109 3.73 -19.44 -4.97
C PHE A 109 4.10 -20.37 -3.80
N LEU A 110 3.29 -20.33 -2.75
CA LEU A 110 3.43 -21.20 -1.57
C LEU A 110 2.76 -22.54 -1.79
N SER A 111 1.77 -22.59 -2.69
CA SER A 111 1.07 -23.80 -3.15
C SER A 111 0.47 -23.52 -4.54
N ASP A 112 -0.26 -24.50 -5.09
CA ASP A 112 -0.96 -24.31 -6.37
C ASP A 112 -2.06 -23.26 -6.32
N THR A 113 -2.57 -22.97 -5.13
CA THR A 113 -3.68 -22.05 -4.92
C THR A 113 -3.33 -20.81 -4.08
N THR A 114 -2.09 -20.69 -3.60
CA THR A 114 -1.71 -19.58 -2.71
C THR A 114 -0.41 -18.95 -3.19
N GLY A 115 -0.43 -17.62 -3.36
CA GLY A 115 0.75 -16.84 -3.69
C GLY A 115 0.93 -15.64 -2.76
N VAL A 116 2.16 -15.19 -2.62
CA VAL A 116 2.54 -13.99 -1.88
C VAL A 116 3.39 -13.11 -2.78
N THR A 117 3.08 -11.82 -2.80
CA THR A 117 3.87 -10.80 -3.48
C THR A 117 3.98 -9.56 -2.61
N ASN A 118 5.04 -8.82 -2.80
CA ASN A 118 5.30 -7.56 -2.12
C ASN A 118 5.82 -6.52 -3.10
N GLY A 119 5.74 -5.26 -2.68
CA GLY A 119 6.18 -4.16 -3.51
C GLY A 119 6.18 -2.83 -2.78
N ALA A 120 6.43 -1.79 -3.55
CA ALA A 120 6.36 -0.41 -3.13
C ALA A 120 5.26 0.32 -3.89
N SER A 121 4.79 1.43 -3.33
CA SER A 121 3.93 2.37 -4.03
C SER A 121 4.40 3.80 -3.78
N GLU A 122 4.35 4.63 -4.82
CA GLU A 122 4.60 6.07 -4.77
C GLU A 122 3.31 6.80 -5.15
N ASP A 123 2.38 6.87 -4.20
CA ASP A 123 1.05 7.40 -4.45
C ASP A 123 1.03 8.92 -4.35
N VAL A 124 0.37 9.59 -5.32
CA VAL A 124 0.25 11.05 -5.34
C VAL A 124 -1.08 11.46 -4.72
N TYR A 125 -0.99 12.24 -3.64
CA TYR A 125 -2.12 12.74 -2.87
C TYR A 125 -2.37 14.21 -3.22
N HIS A 126 -3.55 14.53 -3.73
CA HIS A 126 -4.02 15.89 -3.94
C HIS A 126 -4.97 16.28 -2.81
N PHE A 127 -4.50 17.12 -1.91
CA PHE A 127 -5.25 17.59 -0.75
C PHE A 127 -6.23 18.70 -1.11
N THR A 128 -7.26 18.85 -0.29
CA THR A 128 -8.28 19.92 -0.49
C THR A 128 -7.75 21.33 -0.26
N ASP A 129 -6.67 21.49 0.51
CA ASP A 129 -5.96 22.75 0.70
C ASP A 129 -5.04 23.15 -0.48
N GLY A 130 -5.03 22.35 -1.55
CA GLY A 130 -4.21 22.56 -2.74
C GLY A 130 -2.81 21.94 -2.66
N ALA A 131 -2.41 21.35 -1.53
CA ALA A 131 -1.13 20.68 -1.43
C ALA A 131 -1.12 19.39 -2.27
N VAL A 132 -0.01 19.11 -2.94
CA VAL A 132 0.27 17.84 -3.60
C VAL A 132 1.45 17.17 -2.91
N ARG A 133 1.32 15.90 -2.57
CA ARG A 133 2.36 15.15 -1.87
C ARG A 133 2.47 13.75 -2.42
N ILE A 134 3.68 13.21 -2.42
CA ILE A 134 3.96 11.82 -2.74
C ILE A 134 4.11 11.09 -1.40
N MET A 135 3.40 10.00 -1.25
CA MET A 135 3.57 9.09 -0.11
C MET A 135 4.17 7.79 -0.60
N GLN A 136 5.31 7.44 -0.03
CA GLN A 136 5.92 6.14 -0.24
C GLN A 136 5.38 5.14 0.77
N SER A 137 4.99 3.99 0.29
CA SER A 137 4.53 2.88 1.12
C SER A 137 5.09 1.56 0.64
N ARG A 138 5.06 0.57 1.52
CA ARG A 138 5.32 -0.84 1.19
C ARG A 138 4.02 -1.59 1.33
N TRP A 139 3.86 -2.62 0.51
CA TRP A 139 2.69 -3.47 0.57
C TRP A 139 3.07 -4.95 0.44
N THR A 140 2.27 -5.79 1.06
CA THR A 140 2.31 -7.24 0.90
C THR A 140 0.90 -7.72 0.60
N VAL A 141 0.77 -8.59 -0.39
CA VAL A 141 -0.50 -9.17 -0.82
C VAL A 141 -0.39 -10.68 -0.80
N VAL A 142 -1.38 -11.33 -0.17
CA VAL A 142 -1.61 -12.76 -0.31
C VAL A 142 -2.77 -12.95 -1.28
N VAL A 143 -2.54 -13.73 -2.31
CA VAL A 143 -3.55 -14.11 -3.30
C VAL A 143 -3.95 -15.57 -3.12
N GLN A 144 -5.21 -15.84 -3.37
CA GLN A 144 -5.79 -17.19 -3.30
C GLN A 144 -6.48 -17.52 -4.62
N LYS A 145 -6.19 -18.68 -5.18
CA LYS A 145 -6.86 -19.20 -6.37
C LYS A 145 -8.14 -19.93 -5.96
N ASN A 146 -9.26 -19.53 -6.53
CA ASN A 146 -10.56 -20.12 -6.29
C ASN A 146 -11.27 -20.29 -7.63
N ASN A 147 -11.68 -21.52 -7.98
CA ASN A 147 -12.28 -21.86 -9.26
C ASN A 147 -11.48 -21.29 -10.44
N ASP A 148 -10.17 -21.53 -10.46
CA ASP A 148 -9.20 -21.06 -11.46
C ASP A 148 -9.04 -19.53 -11.57
N HIS A 149 -9.63 -18.77 -10.66
CA HIS A 149 -9.45 -17.31 -10.61
C HIS A 149 -8.64 -16.89 -9.40
N TRP A 150 -7.60 -16.08 -9.61
CA TRP A 150 -6.83 -15.46 -8.55
C TRP A 150 -7.60 -14.31 -7.92
N GLN A 151 -7.69 -14.33 -6.59
CA GLN A 151 -8.39 -13.33 -5.79
C GLN A 151 -7.47 -12.79 -4.68
N ILE A 152 -7.69 -11.55 -4.29
CA ILE A 152 -6.97 -10.89 -3.20
C ILE A 152 -7.55 -11.37 -1.87
N ALA A 153 -6.75 -12.09 -1.08
CA ALA A 153 -7.17 -12.59 0.22
C ALA A 153 -6.70 -11.69 1.37
N ARG A 154 -5.46 -11.19 1.32
CA ARG A 154 -4.89 -10.31 2.34
C ARG A 154 -4.10 -9.20 1.69
N VAL A 155 -4.21 -8.01 2.25
CA VAL A 155 -3.37 -6.87 1.90
C VAL A 155 -2.89 -6.21 3.18
N HIS A 156 -1.62 -5.87 3.23
CA HIS A 156 -1.05 -5.07 4.32
C HIS A 156 -0.26 -3.92 3.70
N PHE A 157 -0.52 -2.72 4.17
CA PHE A 157 0.26 -1.54 3.85
C PHE A 157 1.08 -1.09 5.06
N SER A 158 2.27 -0.58 4.80
CA SER A 158 3.10 0.12 5.77
C SER A 158 3.71 1.37 5.14
N ALA A 159 3.89 2.41 5.95
CA ALA A 159 4.58 3.65 5.54
C ALA A 159 5.63 4.01 6.59
N ASP A 160 6.61 4.82 6.19
CA ASP A 160 7.56 5.38 7.14
C ASP A 160 6.84 6.34 8.09
N ILE A 161 6.93 6.06 9.38
CA ILE A 161 6.32 6.92 10.41
C ILE A 161 7.11 8.21 10.66
N THR A 162 8.35 8.28 10.21
CA THR A 162 9.24 9.44 10.40
C THR A 162 9.26 10.35 9.19
N ASP A 163 9.07 9.81 7.98
CA ASP A 163 8.99 10.53 6.71
C ASP A 163 7.62 10.29 6.05
N ASN A 164 6.57 10.83 6.66
CA ASN A 164 5.21 10.67 6.20
C ASN A 164 4.57 12.05 5.94
N PRO A 165 4.12 12.34 4.70
CA PRO A 165 3.50 13.61 4.36
C PRO A 165 2.25 13.95 5.18
N LEU A 166 1.51 12.95 5.66
CA LEU A 166 0.35 13.15 6.54
C LEU A 166 0.80 13.63 7.93
N LEU A 167 1.89 13.08 8.45
CA LEU A 167 2.49 13.54 9.71
C LEU A 167 3.03 14.96 9.59
N GLU A 168 3.68 15.29 8.47
CA GLU A 168 4.14 16.66 8.19
C GLU A 168 2.98 17.67 8.10
N ALA A 169 1.86 17.30 7.48
CA ALA A 169 0.69 18.17 7.43
C ALA A 169 0.16 18.48 8.84
N THR A 170 0.08 17.47 9.70
CA THR A 170 -0.33 17.61 11.11
C THR A 170 0.65 18.47 11.91
N ARG A 171 1.97 18.25 11.74
CA ARG A 171 3.01 19.06 12.37
C ARG A 171 2.94 20.53 11.95
N ARG A 172 2.77 20.82 10.67
CA ARG A 172 2.64 22.21 10.17
C ARG A 172 1.44 22.93 10.75
N GLN A 173 0.31 22.22 10.91
CA GLN A 173 -0.87 22.79 11.56
C GLN A 173 -0.59 23.09 13.04
N ALA A 174 0.07 22.18 13.77
CA ALA A 174 0.47 22.43 15.16
C ALA A 174 1.42 23.61 15.29
N TYR A 175 2.43 23.73 14.44
CA TYR A 175 3.36 24.89 14.46
C TYR A 175 2.66 26.22 14.15
N ARG A 176 1.68 26.25 13.26
CA ARG A 176 0.87 27.45 13.00
C ARG A 176 0.09 27.88 14.23
N LEU A 177 -0.54 26.94 14.93
CA LEU A 177 -1.28 27.22 16.17
C LEU A 177 -0.34 27.72 17.27
N VAL A 178 0.80 27.10 17.46
CA VAL A 178 1.82 27.56 18.42
C VAL A 178 2.35 28.94 18.07
N GLY A 179 2.62 29.20 16.79
CA GLY A 179 3.06 30.52 16.31
C GLY A 179 2.02 31.62 16.57
N MET A 180 0.74 31.33 16.30
CA MET A 180 -0.35 32.27 16.59
C MET A 180 -0.51 32.53 18.09
N ALA A 181 -0.45 31.48 18.92
CA ALA A 181 -0.52 31.61 20.36
C ALA A 181 0.65 32.41 20.94
N ALA A 182 1.87 32.17 20.47
CA ALA A 182 3.07 32.91 20.86
C ALA A 182 2.98 34.39 20.43
N GLY A 183 2.51 34.69 19.21
CA GLY A 183 2.29 36.04 18.72
C GLY A 183 1.24 36.80 19.56
N ALA A 184 0.11 36.16 19.84
CA ALA A 184 -0.92 36.74 20.69
C ALA A 184 -0.41 37.01 22.12
N GLY A 185 0.34 36.05 22.71
CA GLY A 185 0.95 36.20 24.02
C GLY A 185 1.94 37.37 24.09
N LEU A 186 2.75 37.55 23.02
CA LEU A 186 3.71 38.67 22.93
C LEU A 186 2.98 40.04 22.88
N VAL A 187 1.92 40.14 22.08
CA VAL A 187 1.12 41.40 21.96
C VAL A 187 0.47 41.71 23.30
N VAL A 188 -0.14 40.74 23.97
CA VAL A 188 -0.75 40.90 25.31
C VAL A 188 0.33 41.29 26.34
N GLY A 189 1.50 40.65 26.33
CA GLY A 189 2.59 40.96 27.25
C GLY A 189 3.14 42.37 27.07
N ILE A 190 3.33 42.82 25.82
CA ILE A 190 3.76 44.20 25.52
C ILE A 190 2.69 45.18 26.00
N GLY A 191 1.41 44.92 25.73
CA GLY A 191 0.30 45.80 26.17
C GLY A 191 0.22 45.94 27.68
N LEU A 192 0.37 44.82 28.42
CA LEU A 192 0.38 44.84 29.88
C LEU A 192 1.61 45.60 30.42
N MET A 193 2.80 45.39 29.85
CA MET A 193 4.00 46.12 30.26
C MET A 193 3.86 47.64 30.05
N TRP A 194 3.26 48.03 28.91
CA TRP A 194 3.01 49.45 28.62
C TRP A 194 2.01 50.06 29.60
N LEU A 195 0.92 49.37 29.95
CA LEU A 195 -0.05 49.80 30.94
C LEU A 195 0.57 49.92 32.34
N LEU A 196 1.40 48.99 32.77
CA LEU A 196 2.08 49.03 34.07
C LEU A 196 3.08 50.16 34.18
N ARG A 197 3.78 50.52 33.09
CA ARG A 197 4.69 51.66 33.03
C ARG A 197 4.00 53.02 33.11
N ARG A 198 2.70 53.10 32.74
CA ARG A 198 1.90 54.32 32.81
C ARG A 198 1.27 54.59 34.19
N ARG A 199 1.44 53.69 35.18
CA ARG A 199 0.97 54.00 36.53
C ARG A 199 1.74 55.20 37.12
N PRO A 200 1.04 56.28 37.52
CA PRO A 200 1.71 57.41 38.16
C PRO A 200 2.39 56.93 39.46
N LYS A 201 3.60 57.44 39.74
CA LYS A 201 4.25 57.21 40.98
C LYS A 201 3.33 57.78 42.12
N PRO A 202 3.11 57.00 43.22
CA PRO A 202 2.41 57.54 44.38
C PRO A 202 3.19 58.76 44.90
N ALA A 203 2.47 59.82 45.22
CA ALA A 203 3.02 61.07 45.77
C ALA A 203 3.62 60.83 47.17
#